data_7160b083dd288fed81048d5afec96412
#
_entry.id   7160b083dd288fed81048d5afec96412
#
_cell.length_a   1.000
_cell.length_b   1.000
_cell.length_c   1.000
_cell.angle_alpha   90.00
_cell.angle_beta   90.00
_cell.angle_gamma   90.00
#
_symmetry.space_group_name_H-M   'P 1'
#
loop_
_entity.id
_entity.type
_entity.pdbx_description
1 polymer ?
#
loop_
_entity_poly.entity_id
_entity_poly.type
_entity_poly.pdbx_seq_one_letter_code
_entity_poly.pdbx_strand_id
1 'polypeptide(L)'
;RIDMNKIRLVTFLAFIALVSVSFQAPADELNHGAVTAQSSVDEWWNIPYPDRFDAGLLTRPQEALTVSGKDIVNERGDVVVLRGVNIGDPAKLFRQDRWNRRLFNEVADWGANVVRVPVHPIGWRKRGPAWYMDRIDEAILWANSLDIYLIIDWQSIGNLNSQMYQHPMYYTTMPETRDFWRRMAFRYRDVPTVAVYEVFNEPTNNYIGNGEGSLGKLDWLSWRETLEELTDIVQVYDAESIVLVGGLNWAYNLDGVAENPLRREGIAYASHPYPQKARPDQNTREAFFEAWEEQWGYVADKYPLILTEIGWVREDGYSPHVPVINNDGTYGPNLVNFTNKRDISWTVWNFDVEWG
;
A
#
# COMPACT_ATOMS: atom_id res chain seq x y z
N ARG A 1 -25.03 45.67 32.16
CA ARG A 1 -26.02 44.66 32.60
C ARG A 1 -26.98 44.44 31.45
N ILE A 2 -26.73 43.40 30.65
CA ILE A 2 -27.62 42.98 29.57
C ILE A 2 -28.41 41.79 30.11
N ASP A 3 -29.75 41.95 30.03
CA ASP A 3 -30.77 41.03 30.53
C ASP A 3 -30.84 39.79 29.63
N MET A 4 -30.48 38.61 30.18
CA MET A 4 -30.35 37.32 29.47
C MET A 4 -31.65 36.49 29.41
N ASN A 5 -32.82 37.10 29.46
CA ASN A 5 -34.10 36.38 29.54
C ASN A 5 -35.06 36.57 28.36
N LYS A 6 -34.58 36.71 27.14
CA LYS A 6 -35.44 36.66 25.94
C LYS A 6 -34.77 36.00 24.75
N ILE A 7 -34.52 34.71 24.81
CA ILE A 7 -34.34 33.92 23.60
C ILE A 7 -35.54 32.98 23.48
N ARG A 8 -36.48 33.40 22.63
CA ARG A 8 -37.62 32.58 22.23
C ARG A 8 -37.12 31.42 21.34
N LEU A 9 -37.40 30.21 21.80
CA LEU A 9 -37.27 28.98 21.06
C LEU A 9 -38.27 29.02 19.88
N VAL A 10 -37.73 29.18 18.65
CA VAL A 10 -38.50 28.99 17.43
C VAL A 10 -38.31 27.56 16.99
N THR A 11 -39.28 26.71 17.30
CA THR A 11 -39.33 25.34 16.81
C THR A 11 -39.75 25.37 15.34
N PHE A 12 -38.80 25.13 14.43
CA PHE A 12 -39.12 24.87 13.02
C PHE A 12 -39.44 23.38 12.86
N LEU A 13 -40.73 23.09 12.78
CA LEU A 13 -41.22 21.79 12.27
C LEU A 13 -41.06 21.82 10.74
N ALA A 14 -39.99 21.18 10.27
CA ALA A 14 -39.84 20.87 8.86
C ALA A 14 -40.66 19.61 8.54
N PHE A 15 -41.79 19.81 7.88
CA PHE A 15 -42.51 18.73 7.21
C PHE A 15 -41.67 18.18 6.07
N ILE A 16 -41.12 16.98 6.25
CA ILE A 16 -40.53 16.21 5.16
C ILE A 16 -41.69 15.56 4.42
N ALA A 17 -42.08 16.14 3.30
CA ALA A 17 -42.91 15.47 2.33
C ALA A 17 -42.06 14.42 1.62
N LEU A 18 -42.28 13.14 1.93
CA LEU A 18 -41.77 12.02 1.15
C LEU A 18 -42.46 12.06 -0.23
N VAL A 19 -41.80 12.62 -1.21
CA VAL A 19 -42.12 12.37 -2.62
C VAL A 19 -41.42 11.09 -3.00
N SER A 20 -42.15 9.98 -2.98
CA SER A 20 -41.75 8.73 -3.57
C SER A 20 -41.79 8.87 -5.10
N VAL A 21 -40.68 9.25 -5.70
CA VAL A 21 -40.52 9.14 -7.14
C VAL A 21 -40.16 7.70 -7.41
N SER A 22 -41.14 6.92 -7.83
CA SER A 22 -40.94 5.61 -8.41
C SER A 22 -40.27 5.79 -9.77
N PHE A 23 -38.92 5.65 -9.80
CA PHE A 23 -38.24 5.41 -11.06
C PHE A 23 -38.54 3.97 -11.49
N GLN A 24 -39.54 3.81 -12.35
CA GLN A 24 -39.74 2.61 -13.13
C GLN A 24 -38.67 2.64 -14.23
N ALA A 25 -37.59 1.91 -14.03
CA ALA A 25 -36.65 1.59 -15.12
C ALA A 25 -37.41 0.80 -16.17
N PRO A 26 -37.24 1.10 -17.46
CA PRO A 26 -37.80 0.25 -18.50
C PRO A 26 -37.21 -1.14 -18.33
N ALA A 27 -38.09 -2.14 -18.31
CA ALA A 27 -37.72 -3.52 -18.39
C ALA A 27 -37.20 -3.77 -19.81
N ASP A 28 -35.89 -3.55 -20.01
CA ASP A 28 -35.22 -4.16 -21.15
C ASP A 28 -35.11 -5.66 -20.85
N GLU A 29 -35.71 -6.40 -21.70
CA GLU A 29 -35.68 -7.85 -21.73
C GLU A 29 -34.23 -8.33 -21.58
N LEU A 30 -33.87 -8.79 -20.38
CA LEU A 30 -32.71 -9.61 -20.17
C LEU A 30 -32.97 -10.93 -20.94
N ASN A 31 -32.57 -10.89 -22.20
CA ASN A 31 -32.46 -12.08 -23.02
C ASN A 31 -31.45 -13.00 -22.32
N HIS A 32 -31.97 -13.94 -21.53
CA HIS A 32 -31.21 -15.08 -21.02
C HIS A 32 -30.85 -16.02 -22.20
N GLY A 33 -30.13 -15.46 -23.15
CA GLY A 33 -29.32 -16.27 -24.04
C GLY A 33 -28.29 -16.95 -23.16
N ALA A 34 -28.40 -18.25 -23.02
CA ALA A 34 -27.38 -19.07 -22.40
C ALA A 34 -26.04 -18.72 -23.05
N VAL A 35 -25.25 -17.88 -22.35
CA VAL A 35 -23.86 -17.70 -22.66
C VAL A 35 -23.18 -18.98 -22.18
N THR A 36 -23.24 -20.00 -23.00
CA THR A 36 -22.25 -21.06 -23.03
C THR A 36 -20.97 -20.49 -23.63
N ALA A 37 -20.48 -19.39 -23.09
CA ALA A 37 -19.09 -19.04 -23.18
C ALA A 37 -18.42 -19.86 -22.10
N GLN A 38 -18.07 -21.05 -22.42
CA GLN A 38 -16.91 -21.72 -21.91
C GLN A 38 -15.72 -20.86 -22.40
N SER A 39 -15.56 -19.66 -21.82
CA SER A 39 -14.27 -19.02 -21.81
C SER A 39 -13.41 -20.02 -21.05
N SER A 40 -12.56 -20.75 -21.76
CA SER A 40 -11.35 -21.23 -21.16
C SER A 40 -10.78 -20.00 -20.49
N VAL A 41 -10.96 -19.88 -19.17
CA VAL A 41 -10.22 -18.90 -18.39
C VAL A 41 -8.78 -19.34 -18.63
N ASP A 42 -8.09 -18.60 -19.51
CA ASP A 42 -6.69 -18.90 -19.75
C ASP A 42 -6.05 -18.92 -18.37
N GLU A 43 -5.58 -20.09 -18.00
CA GLU A 43 -4.91 -20.25 -16.72
C GLU A 43 -3.85 -19.15 -16.64
N TRP A 44 -3.76 -18.45 -15.52
CA TRP A 44 -2.93 -17.24 -15.39
C TRP A 44 -1.48 -17.44 -15.91
N TRP A 45 -0.96 -18.65 -15.87
CA TRP A 45 0.36 -19.02 -16.40
C TRP A 45 0.42 -19.16 -17.92
N ASN A 46 -0.72 -19.29 -18.60
CA ASN A 46 -0.80 -19.34 -20.06
C ASN A 46 -0.98 -17.96 -20.71
N ILE A 47 -1.22 -16.93 -19.91
CA ILE A 47 -1.32 -15.56 -20.42
C ILE A 47 0.04 -15.14 -20.97
N PRO A 48 0.13 -14.57 -22.18
CA PRO A 48 1.40 -14.15 -22.76
C PRO A 48 2.17 -13.19 -21.84
N TYR A 49 3.49 -13.32 -21.84
CA TYR A 49 4.35 -12.37 -21.13
C TYR A 49 4.27 -10.99 -21.78
N PRO A 50 4.38 -9.90 -21.01
CA PRO A 50 4.58 -8.58 -21.58
C PRO A 50 6.00 -8.49 -22.20
N ASP A 51 6.21 -7.49 -23.04
CA ASP A 51 7.57 -7.14 -23.42
C ASP A 51 8.37 -6.71 -22.18
N ARG A 52 9.68 -6.94 -22.20
CA ARG A 52 10.58 -6.41 -21.16
C ARG A 52 10.70 -4.90 -21.29
N PHE A 53 10.91 -4.24 -20.15
CA PHE A 53 11.30 -2.84 -20.16
C PHE A 53 12.68 -2.69 -20.85
N ASP A 54 12.80 -1.68 -21.70
CA ASP A 54 14.07 -1.37 -22.34
C ASP A 54 14.98 -0.56 -21.40
N ALA A 55 15.87 -1.24 -20.70
CA ALA A 55 16.83 -0.62 -19.80
C ALA A 55 17.79 0.37 -20.51
N GLY A 56 17.91 0.31 -21.83
CA GLY A 56 18.66 1.30 -22.63
C GLY A 56 18.06 2.71 -22.59
N LEU A 57 16.83 2.86 -22.11
CA LEU A 57 16.18 4.15 -21.92
C LEU A 57 16.57 4.84 -20.60
N LEU A 58 17.20 4.13 -19.69
CA LEU A 58 17.66 4.70 -18.41
C LEU A 58 18.80 5.70 -18.67
N THR A 59 18.72 6.83 -18.00
CA THR A 59 19.65 7.96 -18.23
C THR A 59 20.78 8.03 -17.21
N ARG A 60 20.66 7.30 -16.10
CA ARG A 60 21.66 7.23 -15.02
C ARG A 60 21.96 5.78 -14.64
N PRO A 61 23.22 5.45 -14.35
CA PRO A 61 23.53 4.24 -13.61
C PRO A 61 22.86 4.32 -12.23
N GLN A 62 22.17 3.28 -11.85
CA GLN A 62 21.56 3.14 -10.53
C GLN A 62 21.88 1.74 -10.04
N GLU A 63 22.36 1.62 -8.80
CA GLU A 63 22.74 0.34 -8.23
C GLU A 63 21.51 -0.46 -7.82
N ALA A 64 21.50 -1.75 -8.08
CA ALA A 64 20.48 -2.64 -7.57
C ALA A 64 20.55 -2.71 -6.04
N LEU A 65 19.39 -2.83 -5.41
CA LEU A 65 19.29 -3.03 -3.96
C LEU A 65 18.95 -4.48 -3.66
N THR A 66 19.61 -5.03 -2.64
CA THR A 66 19.36 -6.39 -2.17
C THR A 66 19.27 -6.44 -0.65
N VAL A 67 18.81 -7.57 -0.11
CA VAL A 67 18.77 -7.82 1.34
C VAL A 67 20.08 -8.46 1.79
N SER A 68 20.69 -7.89 2.82
CA SER A 68 21.85 -8.47 3.51
C SER A 68 21.63 -8.47 5.03
N GLY A 69 21.26 -9.62 5.56
CA GLY A 69 20.87 -9.72 6.96
C GLY A 69 19.65 -8.85 7.27
N LYS A 70 19.82 -7.85 8.14
CA LYS A 70 18.77 -6.92 8.53
C LYS A 70 18.71 -5.64 7.68
N ASP A 71 19.62 -5.49 6.74
CA ASP A 71 19.82 -4.26 6.00
C ASP A 71 19.45 -4.41 4.53
N ILE A 72 19.00 -3.32 3.93
CA ILE A 72 18.97 -3.15 2.48
C ILE A 72 20.33 -2.57 2.08
N VAL A 73 21.00 -3.20 1.12
CA VAL A 73 22.33 -2.77 0.67
C VAL A 73 22.37 -2.60 -0.85
N ASN A 74 23.26 -1.73 -1.29
CA ASN A 74 23.59 -1.58 -2.71
C ASN A 74 24.63 -2.62 -3.16
N GLU A 75 25.03 -2.60 -4.43
CA GLU A 75 26.02 -3.51 -5.02
C GLU A 75 27.40 -3.44 -4.36
N ARG A 76 27.73 -2.35 -3.67
CA ARG A 76 28.98 -2.19 -2.91
C ARG A 76 28.90 -2.72 -1.48
N GLY A 77 27.70 -3.11 -1.03
CA GLY A 77 27.44 -3.52 0.35
C GLY A 77 27.18 -2.35 1.30
N ASP A 78 27.03 -1.12 0.78
CA ASP A 78 26.66 0.03 1.60
C ASP A 78 25.18 -0.03 2.00
N VAL A 79 24.87 0.25 3.25
CA VAL A 79 23.47 0.29 3.73
C VAL A 79 22.73 1.46 3.09
N VAL A 80 21.56 1.14 2.53
CA VAL A 80 20.66 2.12 1.91
C VAL A 80 19.36 2.20 2.72
N VAL A 81 19.10 3.37 3.28
CA VAL A 81 17.86 3.64 3.99
C VAL A 81 16.90 4.40 3.07
N LEU A 82 15.75 3.81 2.80
CA LEU A 82 14.74 4.40 1.92
C LEU A 82 13.87 5.39 2.70
N ARG A 83 13.80 6.63 2.22
CA ARG A 83 13.01 7.73 2.79
C ARG A 83 12.21 8.38 1.69
N GLY A 84 10.89 8.33 1.77
CA GLY A 84 10.10 8.87 0.67
C GLY A 84 8.62 8.99 0.93
N VAL A 85 7.87 8.89 -0.13
CA VAL A 85 6.43 9.17 -0.13
C VAL A 85 5.66 8.14 -0.93
N ASN A 86 4.41 7.96 -0.55
CA ASN A 86 3.40 7.36 -1.41
C ASN A 86 2.87 8.43 -2.36
N ILE A 87 2.63 8.07 -3.61
CA ILE A 87 1.84 8.88 -4.54
C ILE A 87 0.46 8.27 -4.74
N GLY A 88 -0.45 8.98 -5.40
CA GLY A 88 -1.73 8.40 -5.77
C GLY A 88 -1.59 7.31 -6.84
N ASP A 89 -2.58 6.41 -6.92
CA ASP A 89 -2.67 5.43 -8.00
C ASP A 89 -2.53 6.11 -9.39
N PRO A 90 -1.74 5.55 -10.32
CA PRO A 90 -1.53 6.12 -11.64
C PRO A 90 -2.82 6.52 -12.38
N ALA A 91 -3.89 5.71 -12.29
CA ALA A 91 -5.14 6.03 -12.95
C ALA A 91 -5.89 7.20 -12.27
N LYS A 92 -5.73 7.38 -10.96
CA LYS A 92 -6.25 8.54 -10.23
C LYS A 92 -5.51 9.80 -10.66
N LEU A 93 -4.19 9.78 -10.55
CA LEU A 93 -3.36 10.94 -10.89
C LEU A 93 -3.48 11.34 -12.37
N PHE A 94 -3.59 10.35 -13.27
CA PHE A 94 -3.82 10.61 -14.69
C PHE A 94 -5.15 11.34 -14.96
N ARG A 95 -6.24 10.94 -14.28
CA ARG A 95 -7.54 11.64 -14.41
C ARG A 95 -7.51 13.07 -13.88
N GLN A 96 -6.57 13.37 -13.01
CA GLN A 96 -6.38 14.69 -12.39
C GLN A 96 -5.31 15.55 -13.11
N ASP A 97 -4.80 15.11 -14.25
CA ASP A 97 -3.67 15.72 -14.97
C ASP A 97 -2.40 15.89 -14.09
N ARG A 98 -2.26 15.03 -13.07
CA ARG A 98 -1.16 15.07 -12.11
C ARG A 98 -0.12 13.96 -12.32
N TRP A 99 -0.40 12.98 -13.19
CA TRP A 99 0.56 11.97 -13.60
C TRP A 99 1.55 12.56 -14.60
N ASN A 100 2.62 13.14 -14.13
CA ASN A 100 3.65 13.75 -14.95
C ASN A 100 4.98 13.87 -14.21
N ARG A 101 6.07 14.17 -14.93
CA ARG A 101 7.41 14.30 -14.36
C ARG A 101 7.51 15.36 -13.25
N ARG A 102 6.69 16.40 -13.27
CA ARG A 102 6.73 17.45 -12.24
C ARG A 102 6.44 16.88 -10.85
N LEU A 103 5.54 15.89 -10.74
CA LEU A 103 5.29 15.20 -9.47
C LEU A 103 6.58 14.60 -8.88
N PHE A 104 7.37 13.93 -9.71
CA PHE A 104 8.63 13.33 -9.28
C PHE A 104 9.70 14.37 -8.95
N ASN A 105 9.76 15.49 -9.69
CA ASN A 105 10.66 16.59 -9.36
C ASN A 105 10.36 17.17 -7.97
N GLU A 106 9.08 17.42 -7.66
CA GLU A 106 8.66 17.90 -6.35
C GLU A 106 9.04 16.91 -5.23
N VAL A 107 8.88 15.61 -5.47
CA VAL A 107 9.29 14.56 -4.52
C VAL A 107 10.81 14.58 -4.30
N ALA A 108 11.60 14.75 -5.37
CA ALA A 108 13.06 14.89 -5.29
C ALA A 108 13.47 16.15 -4.51
N ASP A 109 12.80 17.27 -4.74
CA ASP A 109 13.05 18.53 -4.05
C ASP A 109 12.78 18.44 -2.54
N TRP A 110 11.90 17.53 -2.12
CA TRP A 110 11.67 17.19 -0.70
C TRP A 110 12.76 16.27 -0.13
N GLY A 111 13.69 15.80 -0.93
CA GLY A 111 14.81 14.96 -0.53
C GLY A 111 14.48 13.47 -0.42
N ALA A 112 13.39 13.03 -1.03
CA ALA A 112 13.04 11.60 -1.07
C ALA A 112 13.98 10.84 -2.01
N ASN A 113 14.33 9.61 -1.62
CA ASN A 113 15.07 8.66 -2.47
C ASN A 113 14.23 7.44 -2.89
N VAL A 114 12.96 7.41 -2.51
CA VAL A 114 12.01 6.37 -2.91
C VAL A 114 10.61 6.92 -3.10
N VAL A 115 9.89 6.37 -4.09
CA VAL A 115 8.46 6.59 -4.31
C VAL A 115 7.75 5.25 -4.29
N ARG A 116 6.70 5.13 -3.48
CA ARG A 116 5.79 4.00 -3.52
C ARG A 116 4.65 4.29 -4.49
N VAL A 117 4.45 3.37 -5.45
CA VAL A 117 3.45 3.45 -6.52
C VAL A 117 2.36 2.42 -6.25
N PRO A 118 1.22 2.82 -5.70
CA PRO A 118 0.11 1.91 -5.45
C PRO A 118 -0.66 1.61 -6.73
N VAL A 119 -0.94 0.34 -6.99
CA VAL A 119 -1.78 -0.12 -8.11
C VAL A 119 -3.05 -0.78 -7.55
N HIS A 120 -4.18 -0.09 -7.67
CA HIS A 120 -5.46 -0.62 -7.21
C HIS A 120 -6.00 -1.68 -8.18
N PRO A 121 -6.47 -2.85 -7.69
CA PRO A 121 -7.04 -3.90 -8.53
C PRO A 121 -8.17 -3.41 -9.45
N ILE A 122 -9.04 -2.54 -8.96
CA ILE A 122 -10.11 -1.97 -9.79
C ILE A 122 -9.58 -1.13 -10.96
N GLY A 123 -8.51 -0.37 -10.72
CA GLY A 123 -7.84 0.43 -11.75
C GLY A 123 -7.20 -0.48 -12.79
N TRP A 124 -6.45 -1.47 -12.33
CA TRP A 124 -5.81 -2.49 -13.16
C TRP A 124 -6.79 -3.16 -14.11
N ARG A 125 -7.94 -3.63 -13.61
CA ARG A 125 -9.00 -4.23 -14.46
C ARG A 125 -9.62 -3.25 -15.45
N LYS A 126 -9.89 -2.00 -15.00
CA LYS A 126 -10.57 -1.01 -15.85
C LYS A 126 -9.70 -0.44 -16.96
N ARG A 127 -8.42 -0.25 -16.72
CA ARG A 127 -7.47 0.32 -17.67
C ARG A 127 -6.73 -0.73 -18.47
N GLY A 128 -6.59 -1.91 -17.89
CA GLY A 128 -5.83 -3.02 -18.44
C GLY A 128 -4.33 -2.99 -18.10
N PRO A 129 -3.68 -4.17 -18.12
CA PRO A 129 -2.28 -4.32 -17.78
C PRO A 129 -1.32 -3.44 -18.59
N ALA A 130 -1.51 -3.38 -19.92
CA ALA A 130 -0.64 -2.59 -20.80
C ALA A 130 -0.63 -1.12 -20.41
N TRP A 131 -1.81 -0.53 -20.13
CA TRP A 131 -1.90 0.87 -19.74
C TRP A 131 -1.14 1.17 -18.44
N TYR A 132 -1.25 0.27 -17.43
CA TYR A 132 -0.50 0.45 -16.17
C TYR A 132 0.99 0.27 -16.35
N MET A 133 1.41 -0.71 -17.15
CA MET A 133 2.83 -0.90 -17.46
C MET A 133 3.43 0.32 -18.15
N ASP A 134 2.72 0.93 -19.10
CA ASP A 134 3.15 2.20 -19.73
C ASP A 134 3.33 3.32 -18.69
N ARG A 135 2.42 3.40 -17.70
CA ARG A 135 2.55 4.41 -16.62
C ARG A 135 3.72 4.12 -15.69
N ILE A 136 3.92 2.86 -15.33
CA ILE A 136 5.08 2.46 -14.51
C ILE A 136 6.38 2.71 -15.27
N ASP A 137 6.43 2.45 -16.58
CA ASP A 137 7.58 2.78 -17.41
C ASP A 137 7.93 4.27 -17.36
N GLU A 138 6.93 5.15 -17.48
CA GLU A 138 7.14 6.59 -17.31
C GLU A 138 7.69 6.93 -15.92
N ALA A 139 7.11 6.33 -14.87
CA ALA A 139 7.60 6.52 -13.51
C ALA A 139 9.06 6.07 -13.35
N ILE A 140 9.43 4.93 -13.93
CA ILE A 140 10.81 4.43 -13.93
C ILE A 140 11.76 5.44 -14.57
N LEU A 141 11.42 5.98 -15.75
CA LEU A 141 12.25 6.96 -16.44
C LEU A 141 12.41 8.25 -15.64
N TRP A 142 11.33 8.74 -15.02
CA TRP A 142 11.39 9.95 -14.19
C TRP A 142 12.19 9.71 -12.92
N ALA A 143 11.92 8.61 -12.20
CA ALA A 143 12.60 8.25 -10.96
C ALA A 143 14.10 8.02 -11.18
N ASN A 144 14.47 7.23 -12.20
CA ASN A 144 15.88 7.00 -12.56
C ASN A 144 16.63 8.30 -12.81
N SER A 145 16.04 9.24 -13.58
CA SER A 145 16.68 10.52 -13.87
C SER A 145 16.94 11.40 -12.63
N LEU A 146 16.26 11.10 -11.52
CA LEU A 146 16.32 11.83 -10.25
C LEU A 146 17.00 11.03 -9.13
N ASP A 147 17.52 9.84 -9.43
CA ASP A 147 18.13 8.93 -8.46
C ASP A 147 17.17 8.46 -7.36
N ILE A 148 15.93 8.21 -7.75
CA ILE A 148 14.85 7.74 -6.89
C ILE A 148 14.55 6.28 -7.21
N TYR A 149 14.39 5.45 -6.18
CA TYR A 149 13.90 4.08 -6.31
C TYR A 149 12.37 4.02 -6.31
N LEU A 150 11.81 2.93 -6.82
CA LEU A 150 10.37 2.66 -6.78
C LEU A 150 10.07 1.43 -5.94
N ILE A 151 8.99 1.52 -5.16
CA ILE A 151 8.27 0.38 -4.58
C ILE A 151 6.99 0.22 -5.41
N ILE A 152 6.79 -0.92 -6.05
CA ILE A 152 5.52 -1.23 -6.70
C ILE A 152 4.67 -1.99 -5.71
N ASP A 153 3.45 -1.53 -5.48
CA ASP A 153 2.52 -2.09 -4.52
C ASP A 153 1.22 -2.57 -5.17
N TRP A 154 0.75 -3.76 -4.79
CA TRP A 154 -0.59 -4.24 -5.09
C TRP A 154 -1.55 -3.77 -4.01
N GLN A 155 -2.19 -2.63 -4.27
CA GLN A 155 -2.99 -1.85 -3.31
C GLN A 155 -4.34 -2.51 -3.01
N SER A 156 -4.31 -3.63 -2.33
CA SER A 156 -5.50 -4.34 -1.86
C SER A 156 -5.59 -4.32 -0.33
N ILE A 157 -6.80 -4.21 0.20
CA ILE A 157 -7.08 -4.22 1.65
C ILE A 157 -8.13 -5.29 1.95
N GLY A 158 -7.72 -6.33 2.65
CA GLY A 158 -8.61 -7.40 3.05
C GLY A 158 -7.92 -8.74 3.20
N ASN A 159 -8.69 -9.80 2.96
CA ASN A 159 -8.26 -11.18 3.09
C ASN A 159 -8.29 -11.88 1.74
N LEU A 160 -7.12 -12.04 1.13
CA LEU A 160 -6.98 -12.69 -0.17
C LEU A 160 -7.42 -14.17 -0.11
N ASN A 161 -7.18 -14.86 1.02
CA ASN A 161 -7.50 -16.28 1.16
C ASN A 161 -9.01 -16.55 1.17
N SER A 162 -9.79 -15.63 1.74
CA SER A 162 -11.27 -15.71 1.73
C SER A 162 -11.91 -14.89 0.61
N GLN A 163 -11.13 -14.09 -0.12
CA GLN A 163 -11.60 -13.14 -1.14
C GLN A 163 -12.60 -12.12 -0.60
N MET A 164 -12.41 -11.70 0.65
CA MET A 164 -13.24 -10.69 1.32
C MET A 164 -12.43 -9.41 1.57
N TYR A 165 -12.98 -8.26 1.21
CA TYR A 165 -12.25 -6.99 1.16
C TYR A 165 -13.02 -5.86 1.81
N GLN A 166 -12.31 -4.82 2.26
CA GLN A 166 -12.86 -3.63 2.88
C GLN A 166 -13.81 -2.85 1.95
N HIS A 167 -13.50 -2.84 0.66
CA HIS A 167 -14.28 -2.13 -0.34
C HIS A 167 -14.09 -2.80 -1.71
N PRO A 168 -15.07 -2.73 -2.62
CA PRO A 168 -14.96 -3.32 -3.97
C PRO A 168 -13.74 -2.87 -4.79
N MET A 169 -13.18 -1.70 -4.51
CA MET A 169 -11.97 -1.23 -5.19
C MET A 169 -10.73 -2.08 -4.91
N TYR A 170 -10.70 -2.75 -3.76
CA TYR A 170 -9.60 -3.59 -3.30
C TYR A 170 -9.79 -5.07 -3.68
N TYR A 171 -10.96 -5.42 -4.23
CA TYR A 171 -11.24 -6.79 -4.61
C TYR A 171 -10.21 -7.30 -5.62
N THR A 172 -9.64 -8.44 -5.32
CA THR A 172 -8.75 -9.20 -6.21
C THR A 172 -8.97 -10.69 -5.98
N THR A 173 -8.36 -11.51 -6.82
CA THR A 173 -8.32 -12.96 -6.64
C THR A 173 -6.88 -13.44 -6.63
N MET A 174 -6.63 -14.64 -6.12
CA MET A 174 -5.28 -15.21 -6.19
C MET A 174 -4.76 -15.31 -7.64
N PRO A 175 -5.54 -15.82 -8.64
CA PRO A 175 -5.09 -15.81 -10.03
C PRO A 175 -4.76 -14.41 -10.57
N GLU A 176 -5.56 -13.38 -10.26
CA GLU A 176 -5.29 -12.02 -10.69
C GLU A 176 -4.02 -11.45 -10.03
N THR A 177 -3.85 -11.69 -8.72
CA THR A 177 -2.66 -11.26 -7.99
C THR A 177 -1.39 -11.93 -8.52
N ARG A 178 -1.47 -13.23 -8.83
CA ARG A 178 -0.37 -13.98 -9.48
C ARG A 178 -0.04 -13.42 -10.86
N ASP A 179 -1.03 -13.15 -11.71
CA ASP A 179 -0.81 -12.58 -13.05
C ASP A 179 -0.19 -11.18 -12.97
N PHE A 180 -0.65 -10.35 -12.01
CA PHE A 180 -0.05 -9.04 -11.77
C PHE A 180 1.44 -9.16 -11.45
N TRP A 181 1.81 -9.97 -10.46
CA TRP A 181 3.21 -10.09 -10.04
C TRP A 181 4.08 -10.77 -11.09
N ARG A 182 3.56 -11.77 -11.78
CA ARG A 182 4.23 -12.39 -12.92
C ARG A 182 4.59 -11.36 -14.00
N ARG A 183 3.66 -10.44 -14.31
CA ARG A 183 3.90 -9.37 -15.30
C ARG A 183 4.90 -8.35 -14.81
N MET A 184 4.77 -7.90 -13.58
CA MET A 184 5.67 -6.89 -13.00
C MET A 184 7.09 -7.42 -12.91
N ALA A 185 7.30 -8.57 -12.29
CA ALA A 185 8.61 -9.15 -12.10
C ALA A 185 9.27 -9.53 -13.45
N PHE A 186 8.50 -10.07 -14.40
CA PHE A 186 9.05 -10.38 -15.72
C PHE A 186 9.47 -9.13 -16.50
N ARG A 187 8.61 -8.08 -16.50
CA ARG A 187 8.87 -6.86 -17.28
C ARG A 187 10.05 -6.08 -16.73
N TYR A 188 10.13 -5.95 -15.41
CA TYR A 188 11.06 -5.05 -14.72
C TYR A 188 12.28 -5.75 -14.12
N ARG A 189 12.45 -7.04 -14.35
CA ARG A 189 13.68 -7.72 -13.96
C ARG A 189 14.88 -6.99 -14.55
N ASP A 190 15.93 -6.90 -13.80
CA ASP A 190 17.16 -6.18 -14.16
C ASP A 190 16.95 -4.64 -14.36
N VAL A 191 15.90 -4.06 -13.77
CA VAL A 191 15.65 -2.61 -13.73
C VAL A 191 15.89 -2.11 -12.32
N PRO A 192 17.09 -1.64 -11.95
CA PRO A 192 17.44 -1.29 -10.57
C PRO A 192 16.52 -0.22 -9.94
N THR A 193 15.91 0.63 -10.77
CA THR A 193 14.95 1.66 -10.32
C THR A 193 13.74 1.03 -9.61
N VAL A 194 13.31 -0.17 -10.01
CA VAL A 194 12.27 -0.95 -9.32
C VAL A 194 12.95 -1.77 -8.24
N ALA A 195 13.13 -1.19 -7.07
CA ALA A 195 13.91 -1.81 -6.00
C ALA A 195 13.11 -2.81 -5.17
N VAL A 196 11.78 -2.64 -5.05
CA VAL A 196 10.95 -3.40 -4.12
C VAL A 196 9.60 -3.74 -4.74
N TYR A 197 9.15 -4.99 -4.55
CA TYR A 197 7.80 -5.46 -4.87
C TYR A 197 7.03 -5.73 -3.58
N GLU A 198 6.05 -4.90 -3.27
CA GLU A 198 5.16 -5.07 -2.12
C GLU A 198 3.94 -5.90 -2.52
N VAL A 199 3.98 -7.18 -2.18
CA VAL A 199 3.09 -8.17 -2.80
C VAL A 199 1.63 -8.05 -2.40
N PHE A 200 1.31 -7.39 -1.29
CA PHE A 200 -0.05 -7.10 -0.85
C PHE A 200 -0.05 -6.00 0.21
N ASN A 201 -0.79 -4.93 -0.02
CA ASN A 201 -0.76 -3.71 0.80
C ASN A 201 -1.19 -3.91 2.26
N GLU A 202 -2.44 -4.27 2.51
CA GLU A 202 -2.98 -4.34 3.87
C GLU A 202 -3.79 -5.62 4.13
N PRO A 203 -3.11 -6.73 4.46
CA PRO A 203 -3.79 -7.97 4.85
C PRO A 203 -4.49 -7.80 6.18
N THR A 204 -5.79 -8.16 6.21
CA THR A 204 -6.59 -8.10 7.43
C THR A 204 -7.80 -9.02 7.35
N ASN A 205 -8.20 -9.58 8.49
CA ASN A 205 -9.48 -10.25 8.67
C ASN A 205 -10.53 -9.35 9.32
N ASN A 206 -10.17 -8.13 9.69
CA ASN A 206 -11.05 -7.18 10.34
C ASN A 206 -11.73 -6.26 9.32
N TYR A 207 -12.97 -5.87 9.61
CA TYR A 207 -13.69 -4.84 8.86
C TYR A 207 -13.58 -3.49 9.57
N ILE A 208 -13.44 -2.41 8.81
CA ILE A 208 -13.43 -1.06 9.40
C ILE A 208 -14.75 -0.83 10.15
N GLY A 209 -14.63 -0.51 11.44
CA GLY A 209 -15.75 -0.14 12.29
C GLY A 209 -16.22 -1.22 13.27
N ASN A 210 -15.92 -2.50 13.08
CA ASN A 210 -16.30 -3.54 14.04
C ASN A 210 -15.13 -4.34 14.63
N GLY A 211 -14.02 -4.45 13.96
CA GLY A 211 -12.83 -5.16 14.47
C GLY A 211 -12.99 -6.66 14.73
N GLU A 212 -14.08 -7.28 14.29
CA GLU A 212 -14.49 -8.63 14.69
C GLU A 212 -14.24 -9.73 13.63
N GLY A 213 -13.28 -9.55 12.74
CA GLY A 213 -12.92 -10.60 11.78
C GLY A 213 -14.00 -10.90 10.74
N SER A 214 -14.76 -9.90 10.31
CA SER A 214 -15.86 -10.05 9.33
C SER A 214 -15.39 -10.39 7.91
N LEU A 215 -14.08 -10.31 7.63
CA LEU A 215 -13.48 -10.70 6.34
C LEU A 215 -12.94 -12.14 6.35
N GLY A 216 -13.52 -13.00 7.18
CA GLY A 216 -13.11 -14.38 7.31
C GLY A 216 -11.93 -14.58 8.27
N LYS A 217 -11.42 -15.81 8.32
CA LYS A 217 -10.26 -16.13 9.17
C LYS A 217 -8.97 -15.89 8.40
N LEU A 218 -8.02 -15.25 9.06
CA LEU A 218 -6.67 -15.08 8.57
C LEU A 218 -5.74 -15.07 9.79
N ASP A 219 -4.87 -16.05 9.87
CA ASP A 219 -3.79 -16.11 10.84
C ASP A 219 -2.43 -15.99 10.14
N TRP A 220 -1.39 -15.75 10.92
CA TRP A 220 -0.06 -15.55 10.36
C TRP A 220 0.45 -16.75 9.56
N LEU A 221 0.20 -17.98 10.02
CA LEU A 221 0.72 -19.17 9.35
C LEU A 221 0.11 -19.36 7.96
N SER A 222 -1.21 -19.23 7.85
CA SER A 222 -1.91 -19.29 6.57
C SER A 222 -1.57 -18.13 5.66
N TRP A 223 -1.37 -16.93 6.23
CA TRP A 223 -0.95 -15.75 5.48
C TRP A 223 0.49 -15.87 4.97
N ARG A 224 1.39 -16.38 5.79
CA ARG A 224 2.77 -16.67 5.40
C ARG A 224 2.86 -17.60 4.20
N GLU A 225 2.06 -18.67 4.16
CA GLU A 225 2.02 -19.58 3.01
C GLU A 225 1.62 -18.83 1.72
N THR A 226 0.63 -17.97 1.80
CA THR A 226 0.20 -17.11 0.70
C THR A 226 1.32 -16.14 0.26
N LEU A 227 2.00 -15.52 1.21
CA LEU A 227 3.13 -14.62 0.95
C LEU A 227 4.32 -15.37 0.32
N GLU A 228 4.62 -16.58 0.79
CA GLU A 228 5.68 -17.42 0.22
C GLU A 228 5.36 -17.78 -1.23
N GLU A 229 4.11 -18.09 -1.56
CA GLU A 229 3.67 -18.34 -2.94
C GLU A 229 3.84 -17.09 -3.84
N LEU A 230 3.40 -15.91 -3.37
CA LEU A 230 3.55 -14.66 -4.12
C LEU A 230 5.02 -14.28 -4.28
N THR A 231 5.83 -14.53 -3.26
CA THR A 231 7.28 -14.34 -3.32
C THR A 231 7.92 -15.22 -4.39
N ASP A 232 7.56 -16.51 -4.43
CA ASP A 232 8.07 -17.44 -5.43
C ASP A 232 7.74 -16.98 -6.85
N ILE A 233 6.56 -16.41 -7.08
CA ILE A 233 6.18 -15.87 -8.39
C ILE A 233 7.08 -14.69 -8.79
N VAL A 234 7.39 -13.79 -7.89
CA VAL A 234 8.30 -12.67 -8.16
C VAL A 234 9.71 -13.20 -8.44
N GLN A 235 10.24 -14.04 -7.54
CA GLN A 235 11.64 -14.47 -7.58
C GLN A 235 11.97 -15.46 -8.71
N VAL A 236 10.97 -16.12 -9.30
CA VAL A 236 11.16 -16.91 -10.54
C VAL A 236 11.67 -16.03 -11.68
N TYR A 237 11.29 -14.75 -11.72
CA TYR A 237 11.66 -13.83 -12.80
C TYR A 237 12.75 -12.83 -12.39
N ASP A 238 12.77 -12.45 -11.11
CA ASP A 238 13.66 -11.45 -10.54
C ASP A 238 14.19 -11.94 -9.19
N ALA A 239 15.18 -12.84 -9.24
CA ALA A 239 15.67 -13.55 -8.06
C ALA A 239 16.39 -12.66 -7.04
N GLU A 240 16.95 -11.54 -7.47
CA GLU A 240 17.71 -10.61 -6.62
C GLU A 240 16.81 -9.50 -6.04
N SER A 241 15.54 -9.39 -6.50
CA SER A 241 14.64 -8.32 -6.06
C SER A 241 14.24 -8.46 -4.59
N ILE A 242 13.99 -7.32 -3.96
CA ILE A 242 13.44 -7.28 -2.61
C ILE A 242 11.93 -7.49 -2.70
N VAL A 243 11.44 -8.53 -2.05
CA VAL A 243 10.01 -8.79 -1.88
C VAL A 243 9.59 -8.31 -0.50
N LEU A 244 8.63 -7.37 -0.47
CA LEU A 244 8.13 -6.76 0.74
C LEU A 244 6.78 -7.37 1.13
N VAL A 245 6.67 -7.78 2.38
CA VAL A 245 5.52 -8.51 2.90
C VAL A 245 4.96 -7.87 4.16
N GLY A 246 3.68 -7.57 4.14
CA GLY A 246 2.97 -7.00 5.29
C GLY A 246 2.42 -8.07 6.24
N GLY A 247 2.41 -7.75 7.53
CA GLY A 247 1.75 -8.56 8.54
C GLY A 247 0.23 -8.35 8.57
N LEU A 248 -0.41 -8.82 9.63
CA LEU A 248 -1.86 -8.73 9.78
C LEU A 248 -2.32 -7.36 10.34
N ASN A 249 -3.63 -7.23 10.56
CA ASN A 249 -4.24 -6.01 11.11
C ASN A 249 -3.91 -4.75 10.27
N TRP A 250 -4.19 -4.83 8.95
CA TRP A 250 -3.85 -3.78 7.98
C TRP A 250 -2.34 -3.51 7.95
N ALA A 251 -1.56 -4.54 7.74
CA ALA A 251 -0.09 -4.54 7.72
C ALA A 251 0.58 -3.96 8.99
N TYR A 252 -0.14 -3.79 10.10
CA TYR A 252 0.44 -3.20 11.31
C TYR A 252 1.27 -4.20 12.12
N ASN A 253 0.73 -5.42 12.31
CA ASN A 253 1.20 -6.37 13.30
C ASN A 253 2.08 -7.44 12.64
N LEU A 254 3.27 -7.63 13.17
CA LEU A 254 4.24 -8.63 12.73
C LEU A 254 4.50 -9.75 13.77
N ASP A 255 3.64 -9.91 14.78
CA ASP A 255 3.82 -10.83 15.91
C ASP A 255 4.27 -12.24 15.50
N GLY A 256 3.76 -12.76 14.40
CA GLY A 256 4.08 -14.11 13.94
C GLY A 256 5.49 -14.29 13.38
N VAL A 257 6.18 -13.18 13.02
CA VAL A 257 7.49 -13.23 12.35
C VAL A 257 8.58 -13.77 13.25
N ALA A 258 8.53 -13.47 14.57
CA ALA A 258 9.55 -13.90 15.50
C ALA A 258 9.78 -15.43 15.49
N GLU A 259 8.66 -16.18 15.48
CA GLU A 259 8.68 -17.65 15.56
C GLU A 259 8.63 -18.31 14.18
N ASN A 260 7.93 -17.67 13.25
CA ASN A 260 7.63 -18.24 11.93
C ASN A 260 7.88 -17.22 10.82
N PRO A 261 9.12 -16.77 10.58
CA PRO A 261 9.43 -15.89 9.46
C PRO A 261 9.15 -16.58 8.12
N LEU A 262 9.09 -15.81 7.04
CA LEU A 262 9.07 -16.38 5.70
C LEU A 262 10.34 -17.19 5.45
N ARG A 263 10.16 -18.34 4.79
CA ARG A 263 11.25 -19.26 4.46
C ARG A 263 11.81 -18.97 3.06
N ARG A 264 12.08 -17.71 2.80
CA ARG A 264 12.62 -17.20 1.52
C ARG A 264 13.71 -16.18 1.82
N GLU A 265 14.63 -16.02 0.89
CA GLU A 265 15.64 -14.96 0.92
C GLU A 265 15.12 -13.70 0.21
N GLY A 266 15.80 -12.58 0.32
CA GLY A 266 15.40 -11.33 -0.33
C GLY A 266 14.12 -10.71 0.25
N ILE A 267 13.74 -11.05 1.49
CA ILE A 267 12.50 -10.57 2.12
C ILE A 267 12.76 -9.34 2.97
N ALA A 268 11.93 -8.33 2.81
CA ALA A 268 11.74 -7.25 3.77
C ALA A 268 10.31 -7.32 4.34
N TYR A 269 10.11 -6.81 5.56
CA TYR A 269 8.79 -6.75 6.18
C TYR A 269 8.23 -5.34 6.15
N ALA A 270 6.91 -5.22 6.03
CA ALA A 270 6.20 -3.94 6.06
C ALA A 270 5.36 -3.80 7.33
N SER A 271 5.27 -2.56 7.83
CA SER A 271 4.28 -2.18 8.83
C SER A 271 3.68 -0.81 8.52
N HIS A 272 2.38 -0.63 8.88
CA HIS A 272 1.63 0.62 8.73
C HIS A 272 1.23 1.19 10.11
N PRO A 273 2.16 1.81 10.84
CA PRO A 273 1.94 2.27 12.20
C PRO A 273 1.22 3.63 12.25
N TYR A 274 -0.06 3.65 11.86
CA TYR A 274 -0.90 4.82 12.07
C TYR A 274 -1.23 5.05 13.56
N PRO A 275 -1.51 6.28 13.99
CA PRO A 275 -1.70 6.62 15.41
C PRO A 275 -2.72 5.78 16.16
N GLN A 276 -3.80 5.36 15.49
CA GLN A 276 -4.84 4.55 16.10
C GLN A 276 -4.46 3.08 16.35
N LYS A 277 -3.35 2.63 15.78
CA LYS A 277 -2.91 1.22 15.91
C LYS A 277 -2.24 0.95 17.25
N ALA A 278 -1.32 1.80 17.67
CA ALA A 278 -0.75 1.73 19.00
C ALA A 278 -1.60 2.57 19.97
N ARG A 279 -2.02 1.98 21.08
CA ARG A 279 -2.80 2.66 22.12
C ARG A 279 -2.18 2.38 23.50
N PRO A 280 -0.96 2.92 23.74
CA PRO A 280 -0.36 2.77 25.04
C PRO A 280 -1.17 3.50 26.10
N ASP A 281 -1.15 3.00 27.35
CA ASP A 281 -1.88 3.59 28.46
C ASP A 281 -1.46 5.03 28.75
N GLN A 282 -0.23 5.38 28.40
CA GLN A 282 0.32 6.73 28.55
C GLN A 282 0.71 7.29 27.19
N ASN A 283 0.36 8.55 26.95
CA ASN A 283 0.74 9.26 25.74
C ASN A 283 2.16 9.84 25.88
N THR A 284 3.16 8.96 26.06
CA THR A 284 4.57 9.32 26.19
C THR A 284 5.37 8.71 25.05
N ARG A 285 6.51 9.31 24.73
CA ARG A 285 7.43 8.78 23.71
C ARG A 285 7.87 7.35 24.05
N GLU A 286 8.18 7.11 25.31
CA GLU A 286 8.67 5.83 25.82
C GLU A 286 7.60 4.75 25.65
N ALA A 287 6.35 5.04 26.00
CA ALA A 287 5.22 4.11 25.86
C ALA A 287 4.94 3.77 24.39
N PHE A 288 5.06 4.74 23.47
CA PHE A 288 4.97 4.46 22.04
C PHE A 288 6.13 3.60 21.55
N PHE A 289 7.34 3.86 22.01
CA PHE A 289 8.52 3.07 21.61
C PHE A 289 8.39 1.61 22.06
N GLU A 290 7.91 1.37 23.27
CA GLU A 290 7.64 0.02 23.79
C GLU A 290 6.55 -0.68 22.95
N ALA A 291 5.42 0.00 22.67
CA ALA A 291 4.35 -0.54 21.85
C ALA A 291 4.78 -0.85 20.41
N TRP A 292 5.57 0.03 19.78
CA TRP A 292 6.10 -0.23 18.45
C TRP A 292 7.13 -1.34 18.42
N GLU A 293 7.98 -1.42 19.45
CA GLU A 293 8.95 -2.49 19.60
C GLU A 293 8.27 -3.86 19.66
N GLU A 294 7.23 -3.97 20.49
CA GLU A 294 6.48 -5.20 20.69
C GLU A 294 5.76 -5.66 19.41
N GLN A 295 5.14 -4.74 18.68
CA GLN A 295 4.26 -5.08 17.57
C GLN A 295 4.99 -5.32 16.24
N TRP A 296 6.09 -4.62 15.98
CA TRP A 296 6.78 -4.68 14.70
C TRP A 296 8.27 -4.29 14.76
N GLY A 297 8.68 -3.44 15.70
CA GLY A 297 10.03 -2.86 15.75
C GLY A 297 11.13 -3.91 15.92
N TYR A 298 10.87 -4.94 16.69
CA TYR A 298 11.80 -6.05 16.95
C TYR A 298 12.23 -6.79 15.66
N VAL A 299 11.43 -6.71 14.60
CA VAL A 299 11.74 -7.35 13.31
C VAL A 299 13.00 -6.74 12.70
N ALA A 300 13.22 -5.45 12.92
CA ALA A 300 14.40 -4.73 12.42
C ALA A 300 15.73 -5.21 13.00
N ASP A 301 15.72 -6.05 14.02
CA ASP A 301 16.95 -6.65 14.56
C ASP A 301 17.47 -7.80 13.68
N LYS A 302 16.63 -8.35 12.83
CA LYS A 302 16.96 -9.54 12.00
C LYS A 302 16.68 -9.38 10.51
N TYR A 303 15.72 -8.53 10.15
CA TYR A 303 15.24 -8.37 8.77
C TYR A 303 15.09 -6.90 8.42
N PRO A 304 15.22 -6.52 7.14
CA PRO A 304 14.87 -5.18 6.71
C PRO A 304 13.40 -4.90 7.01
N LEU A 305 13.14 -3.71 7.54
CA LEU A 305 11.80 -3.23 7.84
C LEU A 305 11.54 -1.92 7.10
N ILE A 306 10.41 -1.86 6.39
CA ILE A 306 9.96 -0.66 5.69
C ILE A 306 8.56 -0.30 6.19
N LEU A 307 8.38 0.88 6.76
CA LEU A 307 7.06 1.41 7.10
C LEU A 307 6.47 2.05 5.84
N THR A 308 5.81 1.25 5.02
CA THR A 308 5.36 1.69 3.70
C THR A 308 4.19 2.66 3.73
N GLU A 309 3.46 2.71 4.84
CA GLU A 309 2.51 3.80 5.10
C GLU A 309 2.70 4.33 6.52
N ILE A 310 3.15 5.57 6.63
CA ILE A 310 3.11 6.34 7.85
C ILE A 310 2.36 7.65 7.61
N GLY A 311 1.56 8.05 8.58
CA GLY A 311 0.81 9.29 8.50
C GLY A 311 0.17 9.62 9.84
N TRP A 312 -0.09 10.89 10.07
CA TRP A 312 -0.79 11.38 11.25
C TRP A 312 -1.52 12.67 10.94
N VAL A 313 -2.49 12.99 11.75
CA VAL A 313 -3.28 14.20 11.63
C VAL A 313 -2.97 15.08 12.82
N ARG A 314 -2.71 16.35 12.57
CA ARG A 314 -2.53 17.35 13.62
C ARG A 314 -3.84 17.58 14.37
N GLU A 315 -3.75 18.14 15.60
CA GLU A 315 -4.89 18.41 16.45
C GLU A 315 -5.96 19.30 15.78
N ASP A 316 -5.52 20.23 14.93
CA ASP A 316 -6.36 21.15 14.15
C ASP A 316 -6.72 20.59 12.75
N GLY A 317 -6.30 19.36 12.44
CA GLY A 317 -6.52 18.72 11.15
C GLY A 317 -7.75 17.79 11.17
N TYR A 318 -8.12 17.35 9.98
CA TYR A 318 -9.18 16.38 9.78
C TYR A 318 -8.75 15.31 8.78
N SER A 319 -9.01 14.06 9.10
CA SER A 319 -8.95 12.96 8.15
C SER A 319 -10.03 11.94 8.48
N PRO A 320 -10.81 11.48 7.50
CA PRO A 320 -11.83 10.45 7.73
C PRO A 320 -11.23 9.08 8.03
N HIS A 321 -9.97 8.85 7.69
CA HIS A 321 -9.32 7.55 7.77
C HIS A 321 -8.36 7.42 8.97
N VAL A 322 -7.79 8.54 9.40
CA VAL A 322 -6.81 8.57 10.49
C VAL A 322 -7.30 9.56 11.54
N PRO A 323 -7.99 9.09 12.59
CA PRO A 323 -8.48 9.99 13.64
C PRO A 323 -7.32 10.63 14.40
N VAL A 324 -7.54 11.84 14.86
CA VAL A 324 -6.62 12.51 15.79
C VAL A 324 -6.75 11.83 17.15
N ILE A 325 -5.77 11.01 17.52
CA ILE A 325 -5.80 10.24 18.79
C ILE A 325 -4.90 10.86 19.84
N ASN A 326 -3.77 11.39 19.43
CA ASN A 326 -2.67 11.77 20.35
C ASN A 326 -2.57 13.26 20.59
N ASN A 327 -3.45 14.06 20.06
CA ASN A 327 -3.54 15.52 20.27
C ASN A 327 -2.21 16.26 20.18
N ASP A 328 -1.24 15.74 19.46
CA ASP A 328 0.04 16.39 19.40
C ASP A 328 0.79 16.17 18.08
N GLY A 329 1.56 17.16 17.70
CA GLY A 329 2.53 17.04 16.61
C GLY A 329 3.72 16.16 16.96
N THR A 330 3.70 15.41 18.08
CA THR A 330 4.86 14.62 18.53
C THR A 330 4.83 13.20 17.98
N TYR A 331 3.68 12.67 17.56
CA TYR A 331 3.60 11.33 16.98
C TYR A 331 4.58 11.12 15.83
N GLY A 332 4.52 11.96 14.81
CA GLY A 332 5.42 11.90 13.66
C GLY A 332 6.89 12.06 14.03
N PRO A 333 7.28 13.12 14.79
CA PRO A 333 8.66 13.26 15.26
C PRO A 333 9.15 12.08 16.09
N ASN A 334 8.31 11.48 16.93
CA ASN A 334 8.67 10.29 17.71
C ASN A 334 8.87 9.08 16.81
N LEU A 335 7.97 8.85 15.83
CA LEU A 335 8.10 7.76 14.88
C LEU A 335 9.37 7.87 14.04
N VAL A 336 9.65 9.06 13.51
CA VAL A 336 10.89 9.34 12.76
C VAL A 336 12.12 9.14 13.63
N ASN A 337 12.07 9.53 14.90
CA ASN A 337 13.19 9.30 15.85
C ASN A 337 13.41 7.80 16.09
N PHE A 338 12.34 7.02 16.27
CA PHE A 338 12.41 5.58 16.46
C PHE A 338 13.02 4.88 15.23
N THR A 339 12.57 5.24 14.03
CA THR A 339 13.05 4.65 12.78
C THR A 339 14.50 5.03 12.48
N ASN A 340 14.89 6.30 12.70
CA ASN A 340 16.25 6.77 12.42
C ASN A 340 17.32 6.09 13.28
N LYS A 341 16.99 5.69 14.51
CA LYS A 341 17.92 4.97 15.38
C LYS A 341 18.22 3.55 14.95
N ARG A 342 17.43 3.02 14.02
CA ARG A 342 17.45 1.60 13.62
C ARG A 342 17.60 1.41 12.12
N ASP A 343 17.83 2.47 11.37
CA ASP A 343 17.90 2.47 9.90
C ASP A 343 16.65 1.87 9.24
N ILE A 344 15.49 1.97 9.93
CA ILE A 344 14.20 1.53 9.38
C ILE A 344 13.77 2.50 8.28
N SER A 345 13.49 1.96 7.10
CA SER A 345 13.00 2.71 5.94
C SER A 345 11.52 3.08 6.09
N TRP A 346 11.08 4.14 5.41
CA TRP A 346 9.66 4.53 5.43
C TRP A 346 9.23 5.37 4.22
N THR A 347 7.92 5.33 3.94
CA THR A 347 7.23 6.23 3.01
C THR A 347 6.00 6.85 3.65
N VAL A 348 5.85 8.16 3.52
CA VAL A 348 4.71 8.90 4.09
C VAL A 348 3.48 8.71 3.22
N TRP A 349 2.35 8.43 3.81
CA TRP A 349 1.04 8.46 3.18
C TRP A 349 0.41 9.85 3.41
N ASN A 350 0.15 10.66 2.36
CA ASN A 350 0.69 10.49 1.03
C ASN A 350 1.01 11.86 0.39
N PHE A 351 1.69 11.87 -0.71
CA PHE A 351 2.03 13.06 -1.50
C PHE A 351 0.92 13.36 -2.52
N ASP A 352 -0.31 13.52 -2.02
CA ASP A 352 -1.50 13.81 -2.83
C ASP A 352 -2.46 14.71 -2.03
N VAL A 353 -2.68 15.93 -2.52
CA VAL A 353 -3.51 16.96 -1.85
C VAL A 353 -5.00 16.60 -1.76
N GLU A 354 -5.45 15.57 -2.44
CA GLU A 354 -6.87 15.17 -2.45
C GLU A 354 -7.16 13.93 -1.58
N TRP A 355 -6.21 13.51 -0.76
CA TRP A 355 -6.36 12.41 0.20
C TRP A 355 -6.33 12.93 1.64
N GLY A 356 -6.68 14.16 1.85
CA GLY A 356 -6.75 14.74 3.18
C GLY A 356 -8.08 14.42 3.88
#